data_ef6f2f7be9dda16f4bb1a49bad2956a8
#
_entry.id   ef6f2f7be9dda16f4bb1a49bad2956a8
#
_cell.length_a   1.000
_cell.length_b   1.000
_cell.length_c   1.000
_cell.angle_alpha   90.00
_cell.angle_beta   90.00
_cell.angle_gamma   90.00
#
_symmetry.space_group_name_H-M   'P 1'
#
loop_
_entity.id
_entity.type
_entity.pdbx_description
1 polymer ?
#
loop_
_entity_poly.entity_id
_entity_poly.type
_entity_poly.pdbx_seq_one_letter_code
_entity_poly.pdbx_strand_id
1 'polypeptide(L)'
;MIVEHFRGGDAIPVYRRFRERGRLAPEGLRYVSSWVTEDYRCCFQVMECQDPQLLEQWMSNWRDLVEFEVIPVSTSVDAAAAIAPRL
;
A
#
# COMPACT_ATOMS: atom_id res chain seq x y z
N MET A 1 -0.27 5.02 -4.09
CA MET A 1 -0.07 3.57 -4.38
C MET A 1 1.13 3.05 -3.62
N ILE A 2 0.93 2.01 -2.87
CA ILE A 2 2.00 1.31 -2.18
C ILE A 2 2.31 0.06 -2.96
N VAL A 3 3.58 -0.13 -3.32
CA VAL A 3 4.04 -1.38 -3.94
C VAL A 3 4.82 -2.14 -2.87
N GLU A 4 4.36 -3.33 -2.55
CA GLU A 4 4.96 -4.19 -1.54
C GLU A 4 5.68 -5.33 -2.24
N HIS A 5 7.01 -5.35 -2.10
CA HIS A 5 7.84 -6.45 -2.58
C HIS A 5 8.10 -7.39 -1.41
N PHE A 6 7.51 -8.57 -1.43
CA PHE A 6 7.70 -9.54 -0.34
C PHE A 6 9.13 -10.04 -0.36
N ARG A 7 9.82 -9.97 0.79
CA ARG A 7 11.21 -10.37 0.88
C ARG A 7 11.37 -11.84 0.54
N GLY A 8 12.36 -12.14 -0.29
CA GLY A 8 12.57 -13.49 -0.80
C GLY A 8 11.46 -13.99 -1.73
N GLY A 9 10.54 -13.11 -2.14
CA GLY A 9 9.39 -13.48 -2.93
C GLY A 9 8.41 -14.38 -2.17
N ASP A 10 8.42 -14.31 -0.84
CA ASP A 10 7.64 -15.22 0.01
C ASP A 10 6.47 -14.49 0.67
N ALA A 11 5.26 -14.82 0.22
CA ALA A 11 4.03 -14.25 0.76
C ALA A 11 3.59 -14.89 2.10
N ILE A 12 4.07 -16.08 2.40
CA ILE A 12 3.56 -16.87 3.54
C ILE A 12 3.72 -16.13 4.88
N PRO A 13 4.90 -15.61 5.26
CA PRO A 13 5.01 -14.89 6.53
C PRO A 13 4.16 -13.62 6.57
N VAL A 14 3.97 -12.96 5.44
CA VAL A 14 3.14 -11.75 5.33
C VAL A 14 1.68 -12.09 5.64
N TYR A 15 1.13 -13.07 4.97
CA TYR A 15 -0.27 -13.48 5.16
C TYR A 15 -0.50 -14.11 6.53
N ARG A 16 0.49 -14.79 7.08
CA ARG A 16 0.42 -15.34 8.45
C ARG A 16 0.28 -14.22 9.48
N ARG A 17 1.11 -13.18 9.39
CA ARG A 17 1.01 -12.02 10.30
C ARG A 17 -0.31 -11.29 10.12
N PHE A 18 -0.76 -11.13 8.88
CA PHE A 18 -2.05 -10.49 8.59
C PHE A 18 -3.19 -11.27 9.25
N ARG A 19 -3.19 -12.58 9.13
CA ARG A 19 -4.21 -13.42 9.75
C ARG A 19 -4.22 -13.31 11.28
N GLU A 20 -3.04 -13.24 11.89
CA GLU A 20 -2.89 -13.22 13.36
C GLU A 20 -3.09 -11.84 13.96
N ARG A 21 -2.71 -10.78 13.25
CA ARG A 21 -2.62 -9.43 13.82
C ARG A 21 -3.34 -8.36 12.99
N GLY A 22 -3.89 -8.71 11.84
CA GLY A 22 -4.52 -7.76 10.94
C GLY A 22 -3.52 -6.89 10.20
N ARG A 23 -4.01 -5.80 9.64
CA ARG A 23 -3.22 -4.91 8.78
C ARG A 23 -2.21 -4.07 9.56
N LEU A 24 -2.46 -3.86 10.85
CA LEU A 24 -1.64 -3.01 11.74
C LEU A 24 -1.57 -1.56 11.25
N ALA A 25 -2.64 -1.08 10.62
CA ALA A 25 -2.74 0.30 10.20
C ALA A 25 -3.15 1.18 11.38
N PRO A 26 -2.45 2.31 11.63
CA PRO A 26 -2.86 3.23 12.67
C PRO A 26 -4.17 3.94 12.30
N GLU A 27 -4.82 4.51 13.29
CA GLU A 27 -6.01 5.33 13.08
C GLU A 27 -5.67 6.51 12.15
N GLY A 28 -6.56 6.79 11.20
CA GLY A 28 -6.34 7.84 10.22
C GLY A 28 -5.72 7.36 8.91
N LEU A 29 -5.19 6.15 8.87
CA LEU A 29 -4.71 5.52 7.66
C LEU A 29 -5.77 4.55 7.16
N ARG A 30 -6.34 4.82 5.98
CA ARG A 30 -7.46 4.06 5.44
C ARG A 30 -7.00 3.16 4.28
N TYR A 31 -7.30 1.89 4.40
CA TYR A 31 -7.16 0.93 3.31
C TYR A 31 -8.28 1.13 2.30
N VAL A 32 -7.95 1.24 1.02
CA VAL A 32 -8.94 1.39 -0.05
C VAL A 32 -9.13 0.09 -0.80
N SER A 33 -8.06 -0.43 -1.38
CA SER A 33 -8.09 -1.69 -2.15
C SER A 33 -6.68 -2.19 -2.40
N SER A 34 -6.56 -3.47 -2.75
CA SER A 34 -5.25 -4.05 -3.08
C SER A 34 -5.39 -5.19 -4.09
N TRP A 35 -4.29 -5.45 -4.77
CA TRP A 35 -4.14 -6.52 -5.75
C TRP A 35 -2.79 -7.18 -5.55
N VAL A 36 -2.75 -8.48 -5.66
CA VAL A 36 -1.52 -9.27 -5.52
C VAL A 36 -1.20 -9.88 -6.87
N THR A 37 0.08 -9.89 -7.24
CA THR A 37 0.51 -10.53 -8.50
C THR A 37 0.21 -12.02 -8.47
N GLU A 38 0.02 -12.62 -9.65
CA GLU A 38 -0.34 -14.04 -9.73
C GLU A 38 0.74 -14.97 -9.17
N ASP A 39 2.00 -14.52 -9.16
CA ASP A 39 3.10 -15.27 -8.56
C ASP A 39 3.23 -15.08 -7.05
N TYR A 40 2.36 -14.24 -6.45
CA TYR A 40 2.32 -13.91 -5.02
C TYR A 40 3.60 -13.29 -4.47
N ARG A 41 4.34 -12.56 -5.31
CA ARG A 41 5.58 -11.90 -4.91
C ARG A 41 5.41 -10.44 -4.55
N CYS A 42 4.34 -9.82 -5.05
CA CYS A 42 4.17 -8.38 -4.98
C CYS A 42 2.71 -8.02 -4.74
N CYS A 43 2.48 -6.99 -3.93
CA CYS A 43 1.14 -6.45 -3.68
C CYS A 43 1.11 -4.98 -4.06
N PHE A 44 0.06 -4.58 -4.77
CA PHE A 44 -0.23 -3.19 -5.09
C PHE A 44 -1.40 -2.75 -4.23
N GLN A 45 -1.22 -1.72 -3.41
CA GLN A 45 -2.20 -1.34 -2.41
C GLN A 45 -2.43 0.15 -2.41
N VAL A 46 -3.69 0.56 -2.42
CA VAL A 46 -4.07 1.96 -2.28
C VAL A 46 -4.40 2.22 -0.82
N MET A 47 -3.65 3.13 -0.22
CA MET A 47 -3.89 3.62 1.13
C MET A 47 -4.14 5.12 1.05
N GLU A 48 -4.95 5.63 1.95
CA GLU A 48 -5.34 7.04 1.99
C GLU A 48 -5.11 7.60 3.39
N CYS A 49 -4.43 8.74 3.47
CA CYS A 49 -4.23 9.45 4.73
C CYS A 49 -3.92 10.92 4.44
N GLN A 50 -4.13 11.78 5.44
CA GLN A 50 -3.75 13.18 5.37
C GLN A 50 -2.32 13.42 5.89
N ASP A 51 -1.85 12.54 6.79
CA ASP A 51 -0.54 12.66 7.41
C ASP A 51 0.38 11.53 6.92
N PRO A 52 1.44 11.83 6.15
CA PRO A 52 2.37 10.82 5.65
C PRO A 52 3.06 10.00 6.75
N GLN A 53 3.15 10.54 7.98
CA GLN A 53 3.74 9.82 9.10
C GLN A 53 2.94 8.58 9.47
N LEU A 54 1.63 8.57 9.24
CA LEU A 54 0.78 7.40 9.46
C LEU A 54 1.20 6.25 8.54
N LEU A 55 1.59 6.58 7.31
CA LEU A 55 2.09 5.60 6.35
C LEU A 55 3.41 5.00 6.84
N GLU A 56 4.32 5.84 7.35
CA GLU A 56 5.59 5.38 7.92
C GLU A 56 5.37 4.46 9.12
N GLN A 57 4.44 4.80 10.01
CA GLN A 57 4.11 3.96 11.16
C GLN A 57 3.60 2.58 10.71
N TRP A 58 2.73 2.55 9.73
CA TRP A 58 2.21 1.30 9.19
C TRP A 58 3.33 0.46 8.56
N MET A 59 4.12 1.06 7.69
CA MET A 59 5.21 0.35 7.00
C MET A 59 6.23 -0.22 7.98
N SER A 60 6.50 0.48 9.10
CA SER A 60 7.45 0.02 10.09
C SER A 60 7.05 -1.33 10.71
N ASN A 61 5.76 -1.65 10.72
CA ASN A 61 5.25 -2.93 11.24
C ASN A 61 5.49 -4.11 10.27
N TRP A 62 5.93 -3.82 9.03
CA TRP A 62 6.03 -4.82 7.98
C TRP A 62 7.41 -4.89 7.31
N ARG A 63 8.31 -3.93 7.60
CA ARG A 63 9.60 -3.81 6.88
C ARG A 63 10.51 -5.02 7.01
N ASP A 64 10.34 -5.82 8.04
CA ASP A 64 11.08 -7.08 8.17
C ASP A 64 10.69 -8.11 7.10
N LEU A 65 9.48 -8.02 6.59
CA LEU A 65 8.93 -8.98 5.60
C LEU A 65 8.74 -8.37 4.20
N VAL A 66 8.75 -7.04 4.09
CA VAL A 66 8.34 -6.33 2.88
C VAL A 66 9.28 -5.17 2.59
N GLU A 67 9.66 -5.00 1.33
CA GLU A 67 10.24 -3.77 0.83
C GLU A 67 9.16 -2.93 0.18
N PHE A 68 9.09 -1.65 0.55
CA PHE A 68 8.02 -0.76 0.12
C PHE A 68 8.49 0.24 -0.93
N GLU A 69 7.61 0.50 -1.90
CA GLU A 69 7.67 1.65 -2.78
C GLU A 69 6.42 2.48 -2.55
N VAL A 70 6.56 3.79 -2.41
CA VAL A 70 5.43 4.70 -2.20
C VAL A 70 5.31 5.62 -3.41
N ILE A 71 4.17 5.56 -4.09
CA ILE A 71 3.91 6.36 -5.29
C ILE A 71 2.64 7.17 -5.05
N PRO A 72 2.74 8.50 -4.88
CA PRO A 72 1.55 9.35 -4.79
C PRO A 72 0.74 9.25 -6.08
N VAL A 73 -0.56 9.01 -5.93
CA VAL A 73 -1.45 8.86 -7.07
C VAL A 73 -2.75 9.64 -6.84
N SER A 74 -3.42 9.98 -7.93
CA SER A 74 -4.79 10.45 -7.91
C SER A 74 -5.63 9.54 -8.82
N THR A 75 -6.95 9.61 -8.67
CA THR A 75 -7.82 8.86 -9.59
C THR A 75 -7.70 9.42 -11.00
N SER A 76 -7.97 8.60 -12.00
CA SER A 76 -8.01 9.07 -13.40
C SER A 76 -9.06 10.16 -13.60
N VAL A 77 -10.17 10.08 -12.87
CA VAL A 77 -11.23 11.11 -12.91
C VAL A 77 -10.69 12.45 -12.39
N ASP A 78 -10.01 12.45 -11.25
CA ASP A 78 -9.45 13.68 -10.67
C ASP A 78 -8.34 14.24 -11.56
N ALA A 79 -7.49 13.37 -12.11
CA ALA A 79 -6.42 13.79 -13.02
C ALA A 79 -6.99 14.42 -14.28
N ALA A 80 -8.03 13.83 -14.86
CA ALA A 80 -8.70 14.37 -16.04
C ALA A 80 -9.28 15.75 -15.77
N ALA A 81 -9.92 15.93 -14.61
CA ALA A 81 -10.46 17.22 -14.20
C ALA A 81 -9.37 18.28 -14.01
N ALA A 82 -8.24 17.90 -13.43
CA ALA A 82 -7.13 18.82 -13.19
C ALA A 82 -6.44 19.26 -14.49
N ILE A 83 -6.38 18.37 -15.48
CA ILE A 83 -5.71 18.63 -16.77
C ILE A 83 -6.64 19.34 -17.77
N ALA A 84 -7.96 19.15 -17.64
CA ALA A 84 -8.93 19.69 -18.59
C ALA A 84 -8.72 21.18 -18.96
N PRO A 85 -8.39 22.09 -18.01
CA PRO A 85 -8.16 23.51 -18.37
C PRO A 85 -6.96 23.74 -19.29
N ARG A 86 -6.09 22.76 -19.46
CA ARG A 86 -4.88 22.84 -20.30
C ARG A 86 -5.05 22.25 -21.69
N LEU A 87 -6.20 21.65 -21.95
CA LEU A 87 -6.48 20.98 -23.24
C LEU A 87 -7.04 21.93 -24.30
#